data_3ee3993a0eb4838e0c10053d40e2e4c1
#
_entry.id   3ee3993a0eb4838e0c10053d40e2e4c1
#
_cell.length_a   1.000
_cell.length_b   1.000
_cell.length_c   1.000
_cell.angle_alpha   90.00
_cell.angle_beta   90.00
_cell.angle_gamma   90.00
#
_symmetry.space_group_name_H-M   'P 1'
#
loop_
_entity.id
_entity.type
_entity.pdbx_description
1 polymer ?
#
loop_
_entity_poly.entity_id
_entity_poly.type
_entity_poly.pdbx_seq_one_letter_code
_entity_poly.pdbx_strand_id
1 'polypeptide(L)'
;LPTCKSVISFGCRFPVGTLLCKSDIPYTRVRNSITPKMDAIALDFCIAMEKYQVICVPVPTNESQWDNNTGRWRSIVSQKHAAQAAGLGTIGRHSLLITPEFGSMVWLGMVLCVQEFEPDKIKEPICDHCNLCVDACPVNALEKPELQQQLCWDYAFGDDEEKQTWRIACHKCRDICPYNLGTQNFIS
;
A
#
# COMPACT_ATOMS: atom_id res chain seq x y z
N LEU A 1 -8.43 -17.36 8.77
CA LEU A 1 -9.68 -17.30 9.52
C LEU A 1 -10.82 -17.89 8.67
N PRO A 2 -11.19 -19.18 8.87
CA PRO A 2 -12.18 -19.87 8.02
C PRO A 2 -13.57 -19.25 8.06
N THR A 3 -13.91 -18.59 9.17
CA THR A 3 -15.22 -17.96 9.42
C THR A 3 -15.21 -16.45 9.15
N CYS A 4 -14.20 -15.94 8.43
CA CYS A 4 -14.10 -14.53 8.08
C CYS A 4 -15.32 -14.07 7.26
N LYS A 5 -15.99 -13.03 7.70
CA LYS A 5 -17.13 -12.42 7.01
C LYS A 5 -16.84 -11.00 6.55
N SER A 6 -15.92 -10.31 7.22
CA SER A 6 -15.57 -8.93 6.86
C SER A 6 -14.07 -8.69 6.92
N VAL A 7 -13.61 -7.76 6.09
CA VAL A 7 -12.25 -7.22 6.12
C VAL A 7 -12.34 -5.73 6.43
N ILE A 8 -11.70 -5.32 7.51
CA ILE A 8 -11.60 -3.92 7.90
C ILE A 8 -10.26 -3.40 7.42
N SER A 9 -10.28 -2.45 6.48
CA SER A 9 -9.09 -1.81 5.95
C SER A 9 -8.94 -0.40 6.50
N PHE A 10 -7.71 -0.02 6.81
CA PHE A 10 -7.40 1.33 7.28
C PHE A 10 -6.10 1.83 6.68
N GLY A 11 -5.91 3.15 6.68
CA GLY A 11 -4.73 3.78 6.11
C GLY A 11 -4.06 4.76 7.08
N CYS A 12 -2.75 4.82 7.04
CA CYS A 12 -1.96 5.85 7.70
C CYS A 12 -1.27 6.72 6.65
N ARG A 13 -1.37 8.04 6.81
CA ARG A 13 -0.71 8.98 5.92
C ARG A 13 0.81 8.79 5.95
N PHE A 14 1.39 8.73 4.75
CA PHE A 14 2.83 8.77 4.58
C PHE A 14 3.28 10.24 4.47
N PRO A 15 4.29 10.70 5.22
CA PRO A 15 4.69 12.10 5.23
C PRO A 15 5.10 12.63 3.85
N VAL A 16 4.49 13.71 3.40
CA VAL A 16 4.74 14.34 2.09
C VAL A 16 6.19 14.77 1.92
N GLY A 17 6.84 15.22 3.00
CA GLY A 17 8.24 15.65 2.98
C GLY A 17 9.21 14.61 2.43
N THR A 18 8.85 13.31 2.44
CA THR A 18 9.66 12.25 1.85
C THR A 18 9.76 12.33 0.33
N LEU A 19 8.74 12.87 -0.36
CA LEU A 19 8.75 13.11 -1.81
C LEU A 19 9.63 14.31 -2.20
N LEU A 20 9.84 15.25 -1.27
CA LEU A 20 10.63 16.44 -1.52
C LEU A 20 12.14 16.21 -1.32
N CYS A 21 12.51 15.06 -0.77
CA CYS A 21 13.90 14.71 -0.53
C CYS A 21 14.57 14.16 -1.79
N LYS A 22 15.78 14.62 -2.09
CA LYS A 22 16.61 14.04 -3.17
C LYS A 22 17.11 12.64 -2.86
N SER A 23 17.09 12.25 -1.58
CA SER A 23 17.52 10.94 -1.08
C SER A 23 16.31 10.07 -0.77
N ASP A 24 16.40 8.79 -1.06
CA ASP A 24 15.42 7.74 -0.73
C ASP A 24 15.49 7.26 0.74
N ILE A 25 16.53 7.68 1.48
CA ILE A 25 16.73 7.30 2.90
C ILE A 25 15.53 7.71 3.76
N PRO A 26 15.02 8.97 3.72
CA PRO A 26 13.85 9.35 4.51
C PRO A 26 12.61 8.54 4.16
N TYR A 27 12.40 8.25 2.88
CA TYR A 27 11.29 7.40 2.42
C TYR A 27 11.37 6.00 3.03
N THR A 28 12.54 5.36 2.93
CA THR A 28 12.79 4.03 3.50
C THR A 28 12.60 4.04 5.03
N ARG A 29 13.10 5.06 5.73
CA ARG A 29 12.95 5.20 7.18
C ARG A 29 11.50 5.32 7.61
N VAL A 30 10.73 6.15 6.94
CA VAL A 30 9.29 6.28 7.22
C VAL A 30 8.58 4.97 7.00
N ARG A 31 8.84 4.27 5.88
CA ARG A 31 8.27 2.95 5.61
C ARG A 31 8.58 1.96 6.74
N ASN A 32 9.81 1.91 7.19
CA ASN A 32 10.23 0.99 8.25
C ASN A 32 9.62 1.33 9.62
N SER A 33 9.29 2.61 9.86
CA SER A 33 8.64 3.04 11.08
C SER A 33 7.11 2.89 11.04
N ILE A 34 6.50 3.11 9.88
CA ILE A 34 5.04 3.06 9.73
C ILE A 34 4.52 1.62 9.72
N THR A 35 5.29 0.67 9.19
CA THR A 35 4.90 -0.75 9.12
C THR A 35 4.58 -1.33 10.51
N PRO A 36 5.49 -1.32 11.48
CA PRO A 36 5.19 -1.85 12.82
C PRO A 36 4.10 -1.06 13.55
N LYS A 37 3.98 0.24 13.25
CA LYS A 37 2.87 1.05 13.79
C LYS A 37 1.51 0.57 13.29
N MET A 38 1.40 0.22 12.00
CA MET A 38 0.17 -0.31 11.43
C MET A 38 -0.17 -1.69 12.01
N ASP A 39 0.85 -2.54 12.21
CA ASP A 39 0.67 -3.86 12.83
C ASP A 39 0.21 -3.72 14.29
N ALA A 40 0.76 -2.76 15.04
CA ALA A 40 0.32 -2.46 16.40
C ALA A 40 -1.14 -1.97 16.44
N ILE A 41 -1.55 -1.09 15.54
CA ILE A 41 -2.94 -0.60 15.44
C ILE A 41 -3.88 -1.77 15.14
N ALA A 42 -3.52 -2.66 14.22
CA ALA A 42 -4.31 -3.84 13.90
C ALA A 42 -4.46 -4.78 15.11
N LEU A 43 -3.37 -4.99 15.85
CA LEU A 43 -3.38 -5.80 17.08
C LEU A 43 -4.26 -5.18 18.16
N ASP A 44 -4.06 -3.88 18.45
CA ASP A 44 -4.85 -3.16 19.47
C ASP A 44 -6.34 -3.19 19.15
N PHE A 45 -6.68 -3.04 17.86
CA PHE A 45 -8.07 -3.18 17.40
C PHE A 45 -8.61 -4.59 17.69
N CYS A 46 -7.86 -5.64 17.34
CA CYS A 46 -8.29 -7.03 17.60
C CYS A 46 -8.54 -7.26 19.08
N ILE A 47 -7.63 -6.84 19.95
CA ILE A 47 -7.76 -6.94 21.41
C ILE A 47 -9.00 -6.18 21.91
N ALA A 48 -9.23 -4.98 21.39
CA ALA A 48 -10.39 -4.19 21.78
C ALA A 48 -11.72 -4.84 21.39
N MET A 49 -11.76 -5.53 20.25
CA MET A 49 -12.96 -6.20 19.74
C MET A 49 -13.35 -7.45 20.57
N GLU A 50 -12.40 -8.07 21.28
CA GLU A 50 -12.67 -9.21 22.18
C GLU A 50 -13.66 -8.82 23.29
N LYS A 51 -13.65 -7.57 23.74
CA LYS A 51 -14.61 -7.06 24.75
C LYS A 51 -16.06 -7.13 24.26
N TYR A 52 -16.25 -7.13 22.94
CA TYR A 52 -17.55 -7.25 22.29
C TYR A 52 -17.82 -8.68 21.79
N GLN A 53 -16.98 -9.65 22.19
CA GLN A 53 -17.03 -11.05 21.74
C GLN A 53 -16.87 -11.21 20.22
N VAL A 54 -16.18 -10.28 19.59
CA VAL A 54 -15.88 -10.30 18.14
C VAL A 54 -14.44 -10.77 17.93
N ILE A 55 -14.29 -11.88 17.22
CA ILE A 55 -12.99 -12.47 16.90
C ILE A 55 -12.43 -11.75 15.66
N CYS A 56 -11.24 -11.20 15.82
CA CYS A 56 -10.49 -10.55 14.75
C CYS A 56 -9.07 -11.11 14.65
N VAL A 57 -8.48 -11.03 13.46
CA VAL A 57 -7.09 -11.41 13.20
C VAL A 57 -6.38 -10.28 12.46
N PRO A 58 -5.29 -9.73 13.01
CA PRO A 58 -4.50 -8.73 12.30
C PRO A 58 -3.78 -9.39 11.11
N VAL A 59 -3.75 -8.71 9.97
CA VAL A 59 -2.98 -9.15 8.81
C VAL A 59 -1.69 -8.33 8.77
N PRO A 60 -0.51 -8.99 8.71
CA PRO A 60 0.76 -8.28 8.65
C PRO A 60 0.81 -7.27 7.50
N THR A 61 1.26 -6.07 7.81
CA THR A 61 1.25 -4.94 6.86
C THR A 61 2.20 -5.13 5.68
N ASN A 62 3.24 -5.91 5.85
CA ASN A 62 4.29 -6.08 4.84
C ASN A 62 4.86 -7.49 4.82
N GLU A 63 3.99 -8.48 4.84
CA GLU A 63 4.40 -9.86 4.68
C GLU A 63 3.91 -10.39 3.34
N SER A 64 4.84 -10.79 2.51
CA SER A 64 4.56 -11.44 1.24
C SER A 64 5.61 -12.50 0.95
N GLN A 65 5.19 -13.57 0.27
CA GLN A 65 6.04 -14.64 -0.17
C GLN A 65 6.08 -14.69 -1.69
N TRP A 66 7.24 -15.02 -2.24
CA TRP A 66 7.37 -15.22 -3.66
C TRP A 66 6.69 -16.53 -4.09
N ASP A 67 5.75 -16.42 -5.01
CA ASP A 67 5.07 -17.57 -5.60
C ASP A 67 5.71 -17.91 -6.96
N ASN A 68 6.48 -19.00 -6.99
CA ASN A 68 7.17 -19.47 -8.19
C ASN A 68 6.20 -19.85 -9.34
N ASN A 69 4.95 -20.24 -9.02
CA ASN A 69 3.99 -20.65 -10.04
C ASN A 69 3.44 -19.46 -10.82
N THR A 70 3.33 -18.31 -10.19
CA THR A 70 2.77 -17.10 -10.78
C THR A 70 3.80 -16.02 -11.09
N GLY A 71 5.04 -16.16 -10.59
CA GLY A 71 6.08 -15.14 -10.71
C GLY A 71 5.71 -13.84 -9.99
N ARG A 72 5.04 -13.93 -8.84
CA ARG A 72 4.53 -12.77 -8.10
C ARG A 72 4.71 -12.91 -6.59
N TRP A 73 4.92 -11.77 -5.94
CA TRP A 73 4.79 -11.65 -4.50
C TRP A 73 3.31 -11.73 -4.09
N ARG A 74 2.99 -12.62 -3.16
CA ARG A 74 1.64 -12.82 -2.64
C ARG A 74 1.62 -12.69 -1.13
N SER A 75 0.65 -11.97 -0.64
CA SER A 75 0.26 -11.92 0.78
C SER A 75 -0.95 -12.83 1.02
N ILE A 76 -1.29 -13.09 2.26
CA ILE A 76 -2.52 -13.79 2.66
C ILE A 76 -3.75 -13.11 2.01
N VAL A 77 -3.80 -11.79 2.09
CA VAL A 77 -4.80 -10.94 1.41
C VAL A 77 -4.08 -9.72 0.84
N SER A 78 -4.42 -9.33 -0.38
CA SER A 78 -3.84 -8.13 -0.98
C SER A 78 -4.43 -6.87 -0.35
N GLN A 79 -3.63 -6.15 0.42
CA GLN A 79 -4.05 -4.95 1.15
C GLN A 79 -4.66 -3.87 0.25
N LYS A 80 -4.06 -3.61 -0.92
CA LYS A 80 -4.57 -2.60 -1.85
C LYS A 80 -5.92 -2.97 -2.45
N HIS A 81 -6.15 -4.26 -2.74
CA HIS A 81 -7.44 -4.72 -3.27
C HIS A 81 -8.51 -4.73 -2.18
N ALA A 82 -8.16 -5.16 -0.96
CA ALA A 82 -9.05 -5.07 0.19
C ALA A 82 -9.43 -3.62 0.50
N ALA A 83 -8.47 -2.70 0.49
CA ALA A 83 -8.72 -1.28 0.72
C ALA A 83 -9.59 -0.64 -0.38
N GLN A 84 -9.41 -1.04 -1.65
CA GLN A 84 -10.30 -0.61 -2.74
C GLN A 84 -11.72 -1.14 -2.54
N ALA A 85 -11.88 -2.42 -2.22
CA ALA A 85 -13.18 -3.03 -1.95
C ALA A 85 -13.87 -2.42 -0.73
N ALA A 86 -13.09 -1.99 0.27
CA ALA A 86 -13.56 -1.26 1.46
C ALA A 86 -13.78 0.24 1.21
N GLY A 87 -13.73 0.73 -0.02
CA GLY A 87 -14.05 2.12 -0.34
C GLY A 87 -13.03 3.17 0.09
N LEU A 88 -11.78 2.78 0.45
CA LEU A 88 -10.76 3.75 0.83
C LEU A 88 -10.24 4.56 -0.37
N GLY A 89 -10.27 4.00 -1.57
CA GLY A 89 -9.76 4.62 -2.78
C GLY A 89 -9.79 3.66 -3.96
N THR A 90 -9.06 3.97 -5.03
CA THR A 90 -8.99 3.15 -6.25
C THR A 90 -7.55 2.86 -6.65
N ILE A 91 -7.30 1.71 -7.26
CA ILE A 91 -5.96 1.34 -7.72
C ILE A 91 -5.66 2.08 -9.02
N GLY A 92 -4.58 2.86 -9.03
CA GLY A 92 -4.11 3.56 -10.21
C GLY A 92 -3.28 2.70 -11.16
N ARG A 93 -2.93 3.28 -12.32
CA ARG A 93 -2.10 2.63 -13.37
C ARG A 93 -0.74 2.15 -12.83
N HIS A 94 -0.18 2.83 -11.83
CA HIS A 94 1.05 2.45 -11.12
C HIS A 94 0.86 1.32 -10.10
N SER A 95 -0.32 0.70 -10.04
CA SER A 95 -0.61 -0.43 -9.15
C SER A 95 -0.62 -0.09 -7.64
N LEU A 96 -0.64 1.18 -7.26
CA LEU A 96 -0.84 1.63 -5.87
C LEU A 96 -2.28 2.11 -5.67
N LEU A 97 -2.78 2.02 -4.43
CA LEU A 97 -4.05 2.65 -4.05
C LEU A 97 -3.88 4.17 -4.08
N ILE A 98 -4.88 4.87 -4.61
CA ILE A 98 -5.03 6.32 -4.57
C ILE A 98 -6.27 6.62 -3.75
N THR A 99 -6.11 7.27 -2.60
CA THR A 99 -7.22 7.73 -1.78
C THR A 99 -7.55 9.19 -2.10
N PRO A 100 -8.81 9.65 -1.93
CA PRO A 100 -9.15 11.06 -2.14
C PRO A 100 -8.35 12.01 -1.24
N GLU A 101 -8.10 11.61 0.02
CA GLU A 101 -7.50 12.45 1.06
C GLU A 101 -5.97 12.50 1.00
N PHE A 102 -5.32 11.36 0.70
CA PHE A 102 -3.87 11.21 0.81
C PHE A 102 -3.21 10.76 -0.48
N GLY A 103 -3.99 10.59 -1.55
CA GLY A 103 -3.49 10.04 -2.80
C GLY A 103 -2.84 8.67 -2.61
N SER A 104 -1.70 8.48 -3.25
CA SER A 104 -0.91 7.27 -3.05
C SER A 104 0.05 7.35 -1.85
N MET A 105 0.09 8.51 -1.13
CA MET A 105 0.89 8.68 0.09
C MET A 105 0.18 8.13 1.32
N VAL A 106 -0.24 6.88 1.22
CA VAL A 106 -0.92 6.11 2.27
C VAL A 106 -0.24 4.76 2.46
N TRP A 107 -0.13 4.34 3.71
CA TRP A 107 0.29 2.99 4.08
C TRP A 107 -0.91 2.25 4.63
N LEU A 108 -1.11 1.02 4.18
CA LEU A 108 -2.34 0.27 4.43
C LEU A 108 -2.14 -0.77 5.52
N GLY A 109 -3.18 -0.99 6.29
CA GLY A 109 -3.33 -2.10 7.22
C GLY A 109 -4.72 -2.72 7.11
N MET A 110 -4.88 -3.94 7.62
CA MET A 110 -6.16 -4.61 7.61
C MET A 110 -6.31 -5.61 8.75
N VAL A 111 -7.56 -5.90 9.05
CA VAL A 111 -7.98 -6.91 10.02
C VAL A 111 -9.06 -7.79 9.38
N LEU A 112 -8.95 -9.11 9.58
CA LEU A 112 -9.99 -10.06 9.23
C LEU A 112 -10.92 -10.21 10.44
N CYS A 113 -12.23 -10.24 10.20
CA CYS A 113 -13.23 -10.28 11.27
C CYS A 113 -14.30 -11.35 11.00
N VAL A 114 -14.72 -12.06 12.05
CA VAL A 114 -15.85 -13.01 11.96
C VAL A 114 -17.22 -12.32 11.97
N GLN A 115 -17.29 -11.09 12.46
CA GLN A 115 -18.49 -10.29 12.42
C GLN A 115 -18.76 -9.80 11.01
N GLU A 116 -19.99 -9.84 10.57
CA GLU A 116 -20.45 -9.21 9.34
C GLU A 116 -20.73 -7.72 9.60
N PHE A 117 -20.10 -6.86 8.80
CA PHE A 117 -20.34 -5.42 8.77
C PHE A 117 -20.88 -5.03 7.41
N GLU A 118 -21.69 -3.98 7.39
CA GLU A 118 -22.16 -3.41 6.14
C GLU A 118 -20.99 -2.79 5.37
N PRO A 119 -20.80 -3.12 4.06
CA PRO A 119 -19.66 -2.63 3.32
C PRO A 119 -19.80 -1.13 2.99
N ASP A 120 -18.68 -0.42 3.02
CA ASP A 120 -18.60 0.94 2.52
C ASP A 120 -18.78 0.99 0.99
N LYS A 121 -19.20 2.15 0.49
CA LYS A 121 -19.37 2.36 -0.95
C LYS A 121 -18.02 2.42 -1.65
N ILE A 122 -17.88 1.66 -2.72
CA ILE A 122 -16.71 1.72 -3.60
C ILE A 122 -16.61 3.13 -4.20
N LYS A 123 -15.38 3.67 -4.24
CA LYS A 123 -15.10 4.99 -4.81
C LYS A 123 -15.04 4.93 -6.33
N GLU A 124 -15.37 6.05 -6.96
CA GLU A 124 -15.14 6.24 -8.39
C GLU A 124 -13.63 6.27 -8.70
N PRO A 125 -13.20 5.80 -9.88
CA PRO A 125 -11.80 5.83 -10.28
C PRO A 125 -11.21 7.25 -10.23
N ILE A 126 -10.08 7.39 -9.53
CA ILE A 126 -9.33 8.66 -9.43
C ILE A 126 -8.31 8.76 -10.57
N CYS A 127 -7.71 7.64 -10.96
CA CYS A 127 -6.70 7.59 -12.02
C CYS A 127 -7.33 7.84 -13.40
N ASP A 128 -6.86 8.85 -14.10
CA ASP A 128 -7.27 9.22 -15.47
C ASP A 128 -6.47 8.54 -16.58
N HIS A 129 -5.57 7.61 -16.20
CA HIS A 129 -4.70 6.88 -17.12
C HIS A 129 -3.76 7.76 -17.96
N CYS A 130 -3.28 8.88 -17.43
CA CYS A 130 -2.34 9.80 -18.09
C CYS A 130 -1.00 9.18 -18.50
N ASN A 131 -0.67 7.99 -18.00
CA ASN A 131 0.54 7.21 -18.26
C ASN A 131 1.87 7.82 -17.78
N LEU A 132 1.90 8.94 -17.11
CA LEU A 132 3.13 9.55 -16.59
C LEU A 132 3.96 8.57 -15.73
N CYS A 133 3.28 7.71 -14.95
CA CYS A 133 3.94 6.69 -14.15
C CYS A 133 4.56 5.55 -15.00
N VAL A 134 4.00 5.27 -16.17
CA VAL A 134 4.55 4.30 -17.13
C VAL A 134 5.82 4.84 -17.72
N ASP A 135 5.76 6.08 -18.24
CA ASP A 135 6.89 6.76 -18.91
C ASP A 135 8.06 7.01 -17.95
N ALA A 136 7.77 7.28 -16.67
CA ALA A 136 8.78 7.50 -15.64
C ALA A 136 9.41 6.20 -15.08
N CYS A 137 8.89 5.02 -15.43
CA CYS A 137 9.37 3.77 -14.87
C CYS A 137 10.73 3.36 -15.48
N PRO A 138 11.83 3.34 -14.71
CA PRO A 138 13.18 3.13 -15.27
C PRO A 138 13.42 1.72 -15.80
N VAL A 139 12.54 0.77 -15.44
CA VAL A 139 12.64 -0.65 -15.84
C VAL A 139 11.42 -1.13 -16.61
N ASN A 140 10.57 -0.22 -17.07
CA ASN A 140 9.35 -0.52 -17.83
C ASN A 140 8.38 -1.52 -17.15
N ALA A 141 8.45 -1.63 -15.82
CA ALA A 141 7.63 -2.57 -15.06
C ALA A 141 6.13 -2.29 -15.15
N LEU A 142 5.74 -1.10 -15.63
CA LEU A 142 4.36 -0.65 -15.80
C LEU A 142 3.91 -0.62 -17.27
N GLU A 143 4.71 -1.07 -18.22
CA GLU A 143 4.38 -1.05 -19.64
C GLU A 143 3.16 -1.92 -19.94
N LYS A 144 3.10 -3.13 -19.38
CA LYS A 144 1.94 -4.02 -19.48
C LYS A 144 0.80 -3.54 -18.56
N PRO A 145 -0.46 -3.91 -18.84
CA PRO A 145 -1.59 -3.59 -17.97
C PRO A 145 -1.37 -3.99 -16.50
N GLU A 146 -0.71 -5.11 -16.29
CA GLU A 146 -0.33 -5.62 -14.97
C GLU A 146 1.12 -5.27 -14.64
N LEU A 147 1.33 -4.85 -13.37
CA LEU A 147 2.68 -4.61 -12.86
C LEU A 147 3.55 -5.86 -12.99
N GLN A 148 4.69 -5.74 -13.66
CA GLN A 148 5.73 -6.75 -13.71
C GLN A 148 6.55 -6.67 -12.42
N GLN A 149 6.07 -7.38 -11.39
CA GLN A 149 6.56 -7.24 -10.01
C GLN A 149 8.05 -7.55 -9.89
N GLN A 150 8.56 -8.57 -10.59
CA GLN A 150 9.97 -8.93 -10.52
C GLN A 150 10.87 -7.77 -10.99
N LEU A 151 10.57 -7.17 -12.16
CA LEU A 151 11.36 -6.05 -12.67
C LEU A 151 11.37 -4.86 -11.70
N CYS A 152 10.19 -4.55 -11.11
CA CYS A 152 10.08 -3.49 -10.13
C CYS A 152 10.86 -3.83 -8.85
N TRP A 153 10.76 -5.07 -8.37
CA TRP A 153 11.40 -5.51 -7.15
C TRP A 153 12.92 -5.44 -7.26
N ASP A 154 13.49 -6.04 -8.31
CA ASP A 154 14.93 -6.13 -8.51
C ASP A 154 15.60 -4.75 -8.64
N TYR A 155 14.85 -3.75 -9.12
CA TYR A 155 15.34 -2.38 -9.23
C TYR A 155 15.10 -1.52 -7.99
N ALA A 156 13.93 -1.65 -7.39
CA ALA A 156 13.47 -0.71 -6.37
C ALA A 156 13.77 -1.14 -4.93
N PHE A 157 14.00 -2.45 -4.72
CA PHE A 157 14.16 -3.00 -3.38
C PHE A 157 15.45 -3.79 -3.31
N GLY A 158 16.19 -3.63 -2.22
CA GLY A 158 17.40 -4.41 -2.02
C GLY A 158 18.21 -3.92 -0.85
N ASP A 159 19.24 -4.70 -0.55
CA ASP A 159 20.25 -4.33 0.43
C ASP A 159 21.28 -3.41 -0.23
N ASP A 160 21.57 -2.31 0.41
CA ASP A 160 22.72 -1.49 0.09
C ASP A 160 23.94 -2.18 0.72
N GLU A 161 24.66 -2.97 -0.08
CA GLU A 161 25.81 -3.75 0.40
C GLU A 161 26.91 -2.86 0.99
N GLU A 162 27.10 -1.63 0.47
CA GLU A 162 28.07 -0.68 1.01
C GLU A 162 27.66 -0.16 2.40
N LYS A 163 26.36 -0.02 2.65
CA LYS A 163 25.82 0.57 3.90
C LYS A 163 25.17 -0.47 4.82
N GLN A 164 25.14 -1.73 4.41
CA GLN A 164 24.52 -2.84 5.16
C GLN A 164 23.06 -2.53 5.60
N THR A 165 22.29 -1.84 4.75
CA THR A 165 20.91 -1.46 5.04
C THR A 165 20.00 -1.77 3.87
N TRP A 166 18.84 -2.33 4.18
CA TRP A 166 17.79 -2.51 3.19
C TRP A 166 17.15 -1.15 2.81
N ARG A 167 16.92 -0.94 1.50
CA ARG A 167 16.41 0.32 0.96
C ARG A 167 15.29 0.11 -0.05
N ILE A 168 14.41 1.12 -0.11
CA ILE A 168 13.52 1.35 -1.24
C ILE A 168 14.17 2.44 -2.09
N ALA A 169 14.86 2.03 -3.14
CA ALA A 169 15.64 2.93 -3.98
C ALA A 169 14.82 3.62 -5.09
N CYS A 170 13.57 3.22 -5.28
CA CYS A 170 12.71 3.80 -6.30
C CYS A 170 11.25 3.93 -5.85
N HIS A 171 10.70 5.14 -6.01
CA HIS A 171 9.29 5.45 -5.85
C HIS A 171 8.79 6.44 -6.93
N LYS A 172 9.47 6.48 -8.09
CA LYS A 172 9.21 7.45 -9.18
C LYS A 172 7.78 7.46 -9.68
N CYS A 173 7.16 6.27 -9.80
CA CYS A 173 5.76 6.17 -10.23
C CYS A 173 4.78 6.84 -9.24
N ARG A 174 5.15 6.91 -7.96
CA ARG A 174 4.40 7.61 -6.92
C ARG A 174 4.65 9.12 -7.01
N ASP A 175 5.90 9.53 -7.18
CA ASP A 175 6.30 10.95 -7.20
C ASP A 175 5.68 11.71 -8.36
N ILE A 176 5.70 11.10 -9.56
CA ILE A 176 5.20 11.73 -10.78
C ILE A 176 3.67 11.76 -10.88
N CYS A 177 2.95 10.98 -10.07
CA CYS A 177 1.50 10.87 -10.17
C CYS A 177 0.84 12.18 -9.77
N PRO A 178 -0.03 12.77 -10.62
CA PRO A 178 -0.76 14.01 -10.28
C PRO A 178 -1.65 13.86 -9.04
N TYR A 179 -2.03 12.63 -8.72
CA TYR A 179 -2.89 12.28 -7.59
C TYR A 179 -2.11 11.69 -6.41
N ASN A 180 -0.80 11.90 -6.33
CA ASN A 180 0.02 11.33 -5.26
C ASN A 180 -0.35 11.87 -3.87
N LEU A 181 -0.91 13.07 -3.77
CA LEU A 181 -1.37 13.72 -2.53
C LEU A 181 -2.90 13.72 -2.36
N GLY A 182 -3.64 13.04 -3.25
CA GLY A 182 -5.08 13.02 -3.28
C GLY A 182 -5.69 14.01 -4.27
N THR A 183 -6.99 14.21 -4.16
CA THR A 183 -7.75 15.15 -4.99
C THR A 183 -7.89 16.53 -4.36
N GLN A 184 -7.49 16.67 -3.10
CA GLN A 184 -7.45 17.94 -2.38
C GLN A 184 -6.01 18.45 -2.43
N ASN A 185 -5.78 19.59 -3.11
CA ASN A 185 -4.46 20.21 -3.18
C ASN A 185 -3.91 20.51 -1.78
N PHE A 186 -2.91 19.76 -1.35
CA PHE A 186 -2.32 19.86 -0.03
C PHE A 186 -1.13 20.84 0.03
N ILE A 187 -0.66 21.30 -1.12
CA ILE A 187 0.42 22.28 -1.26
C ILE A 187 -0.05 23.33 -2.28
N SER A 188 -0.55 24.43 -1.78
CA SER A 188 -0.68 25.67 -2.53
C SER A 188 0.58 26.50 -2.34
#